data_c6d732e15b35b73b0c3366205b148e44
#
_entry.id   c6d732e15b35b73b0c3366205b148e44
#
_cell.length_a   1.000
_cell.length_b   1.000
_cell.length_c   1.000
_cell.angle_alpha   90.00
_cell.angle_beta   90.00
_cell.angle_gamma   90.00
#
_symmetry.space_group_name_H-M   'P 1'
#
loop_
_entity.id
_entity.type
_entity.pdbx_description
1 polymer ?
#
loop_
_entity_poly.entity_id
_entity_poly.type
_entity_poly.pdbx_seq_one_letter_code
_entity_poly.pdbx_strand_id
1 'polypeptide(L)'
;MLICGGNTCRSPMTKVILADKLKKASKLEAFMINSTAYDYPTYQGASTNAREAINQLFGEDLLVSHMAKKLTPDLVEGADLILVMGADMKRGLPREKTWTLKEYSGGTGDVVDPFGGNIDTYITCAKEISSLLEKVLTKLG
;
A
#
# COMPACT_ATOMS: atom_id res chain seq x y z
N MET A 1 3.60 -2.18 7.71
CA MET A 1 2.89 -3.15 6.85
C MET A 1 1.71 -2.47 6.19
N LEU A 2 1.50 -2.73 4.92
CA LEU A 2 0.49 -2.09 4.08
C LEU A 2 -0.56 -3.13 3.70
N ILE A 3 -1.84 -2.84 3.96
CA ILE A 3 -2.92 -3.82 3.76
C ILE A 3 -4.03 -3.24 2.89
N CYS A 4 -4.42 -3.98 1.87
CA CYS A 4 -5.66 -3.75 1.14
C CYS A 4 -6.45 -5.06 1.02
N GLY A 5 -7.62 -5.04 0.38
CA GLY A 5 -8.47 -6.22 0.33
C GLY A 5 -7.78 -7.44 -0.27
N GLY A 6 -7.32 -7.34 -1.50
CA GLY A 6 -6.76 -8.48 -2.26
C GLY A 6 -5.25 -8.50 -2.44
N ASN A 7 -4.54 -7.46 -2.02
CA ASN A 7 -3.08 -7.30 -2.23
C ASN A 7 -2.69 -7.37 -3.72
N THR A 8 -3.54 -6.83 -4.58
CA THR A 8 -3.28 -6.80 -6.03
C THR A 8 -3.25 -5.40 -6.64
N CYS A 9 -3.77 -4.39 -5.95
CA CYS A 9 -3.83 -3.02 -6.45
C CYS A 9 -3.22 -2.02 -5.47
N ARG A 10 -3.99 -1.58 -4.46
CA ARG A 10 -3.61 -0.47 -3.58
C ARG A 10 -2.35 -0.72 -2.76
N SER A 11 -2.29 -1.83 -2.03
CA SER A 11 -1.13 -2.09 -1.17
C SER A 11 0.15 -2.40 -1.93
N PRO A 12 0.13 -3.13 -3.07
CA PRO A 12 1.34 -3.28 -3.87
C PRO A 12 1.86 -1.96 -4.44
N MET A 13 0.97 -1.11 -4.95
CA MET A 13 1.37 0.21 -5.44
C MET A 13 1.94 1.06 -4.31
N THR A 14 1.29 1.05 -3.14
CA THR A 14 1.77 1.80 -1.98
C THR A 14 3.16 1.35 -1.57
N LYS A 15 3.42 0.04 -1.58
CA LYS A 15 4.73 -0.50 -1.21
C LYS A 15 5.85 0.03 -2.11
N VAL A 16 5.67 -0.03 -3.43
CA VAL A 16 6.73 0.42 -4.34
C VAL A 16 6.91 1.94 -4.31
N ILE A 17 5.81 2.70 -4.16
CA ILE A 17 5.88 4.16 -4.07
C ILE A 17 6.59 4.57 -2.78
N LEU A 18 6.25 3.94 -1.65
CA LEU A 18 6.89 4.22 -0.37
C LEU A 18 8.37 3.87 -0.40
N ALA A 19 8.72 2.70 -0.95
CA ALA A 19 10.11 2.28 -1.08
C ALA A 19 10.93 3.28 -1.90
N ASP A 20 10.38 3.77 -3.01
CA ASP A 20 11.05 4.78 -3.84
C ASP A 20 11.29 6.08 -3.06
N LYS A 21 10.28 6.56 -2.33
CA LYS A 21 10.40 7.78 -1.53
C LYS A 21 11.43 7.63 -0.41
N LEU A 22 11.43 6.50 0.28
CA LEU A 22 12.40 6.23 1.35
C LEU A 22 13.81 6.13 0.78
N LYS A 23 13.97 5.51 -0.38
CA LYS A 23 15.26 5.42 -1.05
C LYS A 23 15.79 6.82 -1.40
N LYS A 24 14.95 7.69 -1.95
CA LYS A 24 15.33 9.07 -2.29
C LYS A 24 15.68 9.89 -1.06
N ALA A 25 15.08 9.56 0.09
CA ALA A 25 15.38 10.20 1.36
C ALA A 25 16.54 9.53 2.12
N SER A 26 17.18 8.54 1.53
CA SER A 26 18.27 7.75 2.14
C SER A 26 17.85 7.05 3.43
N LYS A 27 16.60 6.63 3.53
CA LYS A 27 16.03 6.01 4.74
C LYS A 27 15.52 4.59 4.51
N LEU A 28 15.62 4.05 3.30
CA LEU A 28 15.04 2.74 2.98
C LEU A 28 15.56 1.62 3.88
N GLU A 29 16.84 1.65 4.21
CA GLU A 29 17.46 0.60 5.02
C GLU A 29 16.93 0.56 6.46
N ALA A 30 16.32 1.64 6.94
CA ALA A 30 15.76 1.71 8.28
C ALA A 30 14.38 1.04 8.39
N PHE A 31 13.78 0.64 7.27
CA PHE A 31 12.42 0.12 7.24
C PHE A 31 12.33 -1.20 6.49
N MET A 32 11.53 -2.11 7.04
CA MET A 32 11.11 -3.32 6.35
C MET A 32 9.65 -3.13 5.92
N ILE A 33 9.39 -3.13 4.62
CA ILE A 33 8.07 -2.84 4.08
C ILE A 33 7.44 -4.13 3.58
N ASN A 34 6.28 -4.50 4.14
CA ASN A 34 5.47 -5.61 3.68
C ASN A 34 4.11 -5.11 3.19
N SER A 35 3.56 -5.78 2.19
CA SER A 35 2.18 -5.59 1.78
C SER A 35 1.44 -6.92 1.81
N THR A 36 0.18 -6.92 2.28
CA THR A 36 -0.61 -8.14 2.43
C THR A 36 -2.07 -7.89 2.09
N ALA A 37 -2.82 -8.99 1.93
CA ALA A 37 -4.26 -8.98 1.70
C ALA A 37 -5.01 -9.21 3.01
N TYR A 38 -6.01 -8.38 3.29
CA TYR A 38 -6.93 -8.59 4.40
C TYR A 38 -7.81 -9.82 4.16
N ASP A 39 -8.31 -9.96 2.94
CA ASP A 39 -9.09 -11.13 2.51
C ASP A 39 -8.20 -12.17 1.84
N TYR A 40 -8.72 -13.37 1.61
CA TYR A 40 -7.97 -14.36 0.84
C TYR A 40 -7.79 -13.86 -0.59
N PRO A 41 -6.53 -13.81 -1.11
CA PRO A 41 -6.30 -13.32 -2.45
C PRO A 41 -6.97 -14.18 -3.52
N THR A 42 -7.67 -13.53 -4.44
CA THR A 42 -8.26 -14.19 -5.61
C THR A 42 -7.24 -14.32 -6.75
N TYR A 43 -6.31 -13.35 -6.84
CA TYR A 43 -5.30 -13.29 -7.89
C TYR A 43 -3.91 -13.40 -7.27
N GLN A 44 -2.95 -13.96 -8.02
CA GLN A 44 -1.60 -14.18 -7.50
C GLN A 44 -0.71 -12.95 -7.63
N GLY A 45 -0.74 -12.28 -8.77
CA GLY A 45 0.12 -11.13 -9.05
C GLY A 45 -0.60 -9.81 -8.90
N ALA A 46 0.11 -8.71 -9.12
CA ALA A 46 -0.51 -7.40 -9.20
C ALA A 46 -1.39 -7.31 -10.44
N SER A 47 -2.48 -6.54 -10.36
CA SER A 47 -3.37 -6.37 -11.50
C SER A 47 -2.63 -5.70 -12.67
N THR A 48 -3.08 -5.99 -13.89
CA THR A 48 -2.47 -5.44 -15.10
C THR A 48 -2.44 -3.91 -15.05
N ASN A 49 -3.54 -3.27 -14.63
CA ASN A 49 -3.59 -1.81 -14.58
C ASN A 49 -2.74 -1.22 -13.44
N ALA A 50 -2.57 -1.93 -12.33
CA ALA A 50 -1.66 -1.50 -11.27
C ALA A 50 -0.21 -1.52 -11.80
N ARG A 51 0.17 -2.58 -12.49
CA ARG A 51 1.50 -2.70 -13.10
C ARG A 51 1.74 -1.60 -14.13
N GLU A 52 0.74 -1.33 -14.98
CA GLU A 52 0.85 -0.29 -16.01
C GLU A 52 0.93 1.11 -15.40
N ALA A 53 0.13 1.39 -14.36
CA ALA A 53 0.20 2.68 -13.67
C ALA A 53 1.59 2.93 -13.09
N ILE A 54 2.17 1.93 -12.45
CA ILE A 54 3.52 2.03 -11.89
C ILE A 54 4.55 2.18 -13.00
N ASN A 55 4.39 1.43 -14.10
CA ASN A 55 5.29 1.56 -15.24
C ASN A 55 5.29 2.98 -15.83
N GLN A 56 4.11 3.58 -15.96
CA GLN A 56 4.01 4.96 -16.47
C GLN A 56 4.62 5.99 -15.52
N LEU A 57 4.46 5.79 -14.20
CA LEU A 57 4.95 6.74 -13.22
C LEU A 57 6.46 6.63 -12.95
N PHE A 58 7.03 5.44 -13.06
CA PHE A 58 8.43 5.17 -12.71
C PHE A 58 9.31 4.78 -13.91
N GLY A 59 8.72 4.59 -15.08
CA GLY A 59 9.47 4.18 -16.27
C GLY A 59 9.80 2.70 -16.31
N GLU A 60 9.34 1.90 -15.35
CA GLU A 60 9.53 0.46 -15.32
C GLU A 60 8.45 -0.22 -14.49
N ASP A 61 8.20 -1.49 -14.78
CA ASP A 61 7.19 -2.30 -14.07
C ASP A 61 7.78 -2.85 -12.77
N LEU A 62 7.70 -2.06 -11.72
CA LEU A 62 8.21 -2.43 -10.39
C LEU A 62 7.36 -3.50 -9.70
N LEU A 63 6.20 -3.86 -10.26
CA LEU A 63 5.29 -4.85 -9.70
C LEU A 63 5.35 -6.19 -10.44
N VAL A 64 6.26 -6.36 -11.39
CA VAL A 64 6.32 -7.57 -12.23
C VAL A 64 6.46 -8.86 -11.42
N SER A 65 7.18 -8.82 -10.31
CA SER A 65 7.40 -9.99 -9.46
C SER A 65 6.56 -10.01 -8.19
N HIS A 66 5.62 -9.06 -8.05
CA HIS A 66 4.77 -9.03 -6.86
C HIS A 66 3.89 -10.27 -6.77
N MET A 67 3.80 -10.86 -5.58
CA MET A 67 2.92 -12.00 -5.29
C MET A 67 1.99 -11.61 -4.14
N ALA A 68 0.69 -11.71 -4.39
CA ALA A 68 -0.32 -11.44 -3.36
C ALA A 68 -0.21 -12.47 -2.24
N LYS A 69 -0.25 -12.02 -0.99
CA LYS A 69 -0.18 -12.91 0.16
C LYS A 69 -1.19 -12.49 1.22
N LYS A 70 -1.78 -13.48 1.87
CA LYS A 70 -2.76 -13.27 2.93
C LYS A 70 -2.07 -12.78 4.20
N LEU A 71 -2.72 -11.84 4.86
CA LEU A 71 -2.32 -11.40 6.20
C LEU A 71 -2.34 -12.60 7.18
N THR A 72 -1.31 -12.71 8.01
CA THR A 72 -1.22 -13.74 9.05
C THR A 72 -1.04 -13.10 10.42
N PRO A 73 -1.42 -13.83 11.52
CA PRO A 73 -1.18 -13.32 12.87
C PRO A 73 0.28 -12.98 13.15
N ASP A 74 1.22 -13.77 12.62
CA ASP A 74 2.65 -13.52 12.81
C ASP A 74 3.08 -12.20 12.15
N LEU A 75 2.57 -11.91 10.97
CA LEU A 75 2.88 -10.65 10.28
C LEU A 75 2.31 -9.45 11.04
N VAL A 76 1.12 -9.60 11.61
CA VAL A 76 0.52 -8.55 12.45
C VAL A 76 1.36 -8.29 13.69
N GLU A 77 1.75 -9.36 14.39
CA GLU A 77 2.54 -9.24 15.61
C GLU A 77 3.89 -8.59 15.34
N GLY A 78 4.55 -8.96 14.23
CA GLY A 78 5.86 -8.45 13.89
C GLY A 78 5.87 -7.03 13.33
N ALA A 79 4.73 -6.47 12.96
CA ALA A 79 4.68 -5.13 12.40
C ALA A 79 4.71 -4.06 13.49
N ASP A 80 5.49 -3.00 13.28
CA ASP A 80 5.52 -1.85 14.18
C ASP A 80 4.42 -0.85 13.84
N LEU A 81 4.04 -0.78 12.58
CA LEU A 81 3.01 0.12 12.07
C LEU A 81 2.22 -0.60 10.98
N ILE A 82 0.90 -0.51 11.05
CA ILE A 82 0.00 -1.11 10.08
C ILE A 82 -0.85 0.00 9.44
N LEU A 83 -0.74 0.14 8.13
CA LEU A 83 -1.52 1.09 7.36
C LEU A 83 -2.47 0.33 6.44
N VAL A 84 -3.76 0.52 6.63
CA VAL A 84 -4.81 -0.12 5.83
C VAL A 84 -5.40 0.89 4.86
N MET A 85 -5.82 0.41 3.70
CA MET A 85 -6.36 1.30 2.66
C MET A 85 -7.81 1.71 2.93
N GLY A 86 -8.54 0.95 3.73
CA GLY A 86 -9.90 1.24 4.11
C GLY A 86 -10.17 0.94 5.57
N ALA A 87 -11.07 1.71 6.20
CA ALA A 87 -11.34 1.61 7.64
C ALA A 87 -11.92 0.25 8.06
N ASP A 88 -12.66 -0.42 7.18
CA ASP A 88 -13.21 -1.73 7.44
C ASP A 88 -12.14 -2.80 7.67
N MET A 89 -10.95 -2.59 7.12
CA MET A 89 -9.82 -3.51 7.30
C MET A 89 -9.12 -3.36 8.65
N LYS A 90 -9.52 -2.40 9.47
CA LYS A 90 -8.99 -2.28 10.84
C LYS A 90 -9.57 -3.34 11.78
N ARG A 91 -10.67 -3.96 11.42
CA ARG A 91 -11.35 -4.95 12.25
C ARG A 91 -10.43 -6.13 12.56
N GLY A 92 -10.29 -6.44 13.83
CA GLY A 92 -9.46 -7.55 14.28
C GLY A 92 -7.97 -7.24 14.35
N LEU A 93 -7.54 -6.01 14.01
CA LEU A 93 -6.15 -5.60 14.09
C LEU A 93 -5.87 -4.78 15.35
N PRO A 94 -4.62 -4.75 15.86
CA PRO A 94 -4.28 -3.99 17.06
C PRO A 94 -4.51 -2.49 16.85
N ARG A 95 -5.35 -1.89 17.68
CA ARG A 95 -5.74 -0.49 17.53
C ARG A 95 -4.57 0.47 17.72
N GLU A 96 -3.66 0.13 18.61
CA GLU A 96 -2.54 1.01 18.98
C GLU A 96 -1.52 1.21 17.86
N LYS A 97 -1.54 0.36 16.83
CA LYS A 97 -0.59 0.48 15.72
C LYS A 97 -1.24 0.42 14.33
N THR A 98 -2.57 0.49 14.26
CA THR A 98 -3.32 0.38 13.00
C THR A 98 -4.06 1.67 12.67
N TRP A 99 -3.81 2.19 11.45
CA TRP A 99 -4.41 3.41 10.94
C TRP A 99 -4.83 3.20 9.50
N THR A 100 -5.82 3.93 9.01
CA THR A 100 -5.94 4.03 7.56
C THR A 100 -4.79 4.91 7.05
N LEU A 101 -4.43 4.73 5.78
CA LEU A 101 -3.39 5.55 5.18
C LEU A 101 -3.73 7.04 5.30
N LYS A 102 -4.99 7.40 5.07
CA LYS A 102 -5.44 8.80 5.19
C LYS A 102 -5.38 9.31 6.62
N GLU A 103 -5.77 8.50 7.61
CA GLU A 103 -5.65 8.90 9.02
C GLU A 103 -4.21 9.19 9.41
N TYR A 104 -3.31 8.29 9.03
CA TYR A 104 -1.90 8.46 9.38
C TYR A 104 -1.27 9.67 8.68
N SER A 105 -1.79 10.06 7.53
CA SER A 105 -1.34 11.25 6.82
C SER A 105 -2.00 12.55 7.32
N GLY A 106 -2.85 12.47 8.33
CA GLY A 106 -3.47 13.65 8.95
C GLY A 106 -4.88 13.97 8.51
N GLY A 107 -5.50 13.09 7.70
CA GLY A 107 -6.87 13.25 7.21
C GLY A 107 -7.80 12.16 7.72
N THR A 108 -8.84 11.89 6.96
CA THR A 108 -9.80 10.82 7.24
C THR A 108 -10.28 10.18 5.94
N GLY A 109 -10.80 8.97 6.03
CA GLY A 109 -11.40 8.26 4.91
C GLY A 109 -10.53 7.14 4.36
N ASP A 110 -10.97 6.63 3.24
CA ASP A 110 -10.37 5.47 2.58
C ASP A 110 -9.71 5.87 1.27
N VAL A 111 -8.67 5.11 0.87
CA VAL A 111 -8.19 5.17 -0.50
C VAL A 111 -9.16 4.34 -1.33
N VAL A 112 -9.83 4.97 -2.29
CA VAL A 112 -10.83 4.31 -3.12
C VAL A 112 -10.20 3.16 -3.91
N ASP A 113 -10.87 2.00 -3.92
CA ASP A 113 -10.38 0.84 -4.65
C ASP A 113 -10.53 1.07 -6.16
N PRO A 114 -9.42 1.06 -6.93
CA PRO A 114 -9.50 1.27 -8.37
C PRO A 114 -9.93 0.01 -9.13
N PHE A 115 -10.12 -1.10 -8.45
CA PHE A 115 -10.48 -2.39 -9.09
C PHE A 115 -11.69 -2.24 -9.99
N GLY A 116 -11.60 -2.75 -11.22
CA GLY A 116 -12.66 -2.63 -12.21
C GLY A 116 -12.63 -1.32 -13.00
N GLY A 117 -11.78 -0.37 -12.61
CA GLY A 117 -11.60 0.88 -13.35
C GLY A 117 -10.60 0.74 -14.50
N ASN A 118 -10.49 1.80 -15.29
CA ASN A 118 -9.52 1.87 -16.39
C ASN A 118 -8.15 2.30 -15.88
N ILE A 119 -7.19 2.43 -16.81
CA ILE A 119 -5.82 2.81 -16.44
C ILE A 119 -5.77 4.20 -15.78
N ASP A 120 -6.58 5.15 -16.22
CA ASP A 120 -6.61 6.49 -15.61
C ASP A 120 -7.06 6.44 -14.15
N THR A 121 -7.99 5.56 -13.82
CA THR A 121 -8.44 5.34 -12.44
C THR A 121 -7.28 4.84 -11.57
N TYR A 122 -6.47 3.93 -12.09
CA TYR A 122 -5.31 3.42 -11.38
C TYR A 122 -4.20 4.45 -11.22
N ILE A 123 -3.96 5.24 -12.26
CA ILE A 123 -2.98 6.33 -12.19
C ILE A 123 -3.40 7.37 -11.15
N THR A 124 -4.68 7.75 -11.15
CA THR A 124 -5.23 8.67 -10.15
C THR A 124 -5.06 8.12 -8.74
N CYS A 125 -5.35 6.85 -8.54
CA CYS A 125 -5.16 6.17 -7.25
C CYS A 125 -3.68 6.21 -6.83
N ALA A 126 -2.77 5.88 -7.72
CA ALA A 126 -1.33 5.89 -7.43
C ALA A 126 -0.85 7.30 -7.07
N LYS A 127 -1.32 8.32 -7.76
CA LYS A 127 -0.97 9.72 -7.46
C LYS A 127 -1.50 10.16 -6.10
N GLU A 128 -2.72 9.76 -5.74
CA GLU A 128 -3.27 10.02 -4.42
C GLU A 128 -2.42 9.36 -3.34
N ILE A 129 -2.09 8.09 -3.53
CA ILE A 129 -1.22 7.35 -2.60
C ILE A 129 0.12 8.05 -2.46
N SER A 130 0.73 8.47 -3.55
CA SER A 130 2.01 9.19 -3.54
C SER A 130 1.93 10.47 -2.71
N SER A 131 0.86 11.25 -2.89
CA SER A 131 0.64 12.48 -2.14
C SER A 131 0.47 12.21 -0.64
N LEU A 132 -0.29 11.18 -0.28
CA LEU A 132 -0.47 10.80 1.12
C LEU A 132 0.84 10.32 1.75
N LEU A 133 1.65 9.59 1.00
CA LEU A 133 2.92 9.09 1.50
C LEU A 133 3.95 10.18 1.77
N GLU A 134 3.88 11.32 1.08
CA GLU A 134 4.73 12.46 1.44
C GLU A 134 4.48 12.89 2.89
N LYS A 135 3.24 12.89 3.32
CA LYS A 135 2.87 13.22 4.70
C LYS A 135 3.25 12.12 5.68
N VAL A 136 3.14 10.86 5.25
CA VAL A 136 3.56 9.72 6.06
C VAL A 136 5.06 9.78 6.35
N LEU A 137 5.87 10.14 5.35
CA LEU A 137 7.33 10.25 5.54
C LEU A 137 7.71 11.19 6.67
N THR A 138 7.02 12.33 6.82
CA THR A 138 7.34 13.28 7.89
C THR A 138 7.08 12.68 9.28
N LYS A 139 6.13 11.75 9.39
CA LYS A 139 5.83 11.06 10.66
C LYS A 139 6.77 9.90 10.94
N LEU A 140 7.27 9.26 9.90
CA LEU A 140 8.21 8.15 10.08
C LEU A 140 9.60 8.64 10.52
N GLY A 141 9.84 9.91 10.41
CA GLY A 141 11.09 10.51 10.83
C GLY A 141 12.22 10.33 9.88
#